data_a4abc6ed19ac4e3e9ef855a20e369188
#
_entry.id   a4abc6ed19ac4e3e9ef855a20e369188
#
_cell.length_a   1.000
_cell.length_b   1.000
_cell.length_c   1.000
_cell.angle_alpha   90.00
_cell.angle_beta   90.00
_cell.angle_gamma   90.00
#
_symmetry.space_group_name_H-M   'P 1'
#
loop_
_entity.id
_entity.type
_entity.pdbx_description
1 polymer ?
#
loop_
_entity_poly.entity_id
_entity_poly.type
_entity_poly.pdbx_seq_one_letter_code
_entity_poly.pdbx_strand_id
1 'polypeptide(L)' 'MSYTILYEKAAVKFLKKQPEEQQRRIMEAIHALPERGDIKQLKGHAELFRLRVGSYRIIYTVDHGKLVVCV' A
#
# COMPACT_ATOMS: atom_id res chain seq x y z
N MET A 1 12.60 -11.16 -5.72
CA MET A 1 11.63 -11.90 -4.90
C MET A 1 10.29 -11.20 -4.90
N SER A 2 9.24 -11.96 -5.10
CA SER A 2 7.89 -11.38 -5.08
C SER A 2 7.28 -11.53 -3.69
N TYR A 3 6.47 -10.54 -3.32
CA TYR A 3 5.72 -10.56 -2.07
C TYR A 3 4.29 -10.95 -2.35
N THR A 4 3.67 -11.64 -1.40
CA THR A 4 2.24 -11.88 -1.44
C THR A 4 1.56 -10.63 -0.90
N ILE A 5 0.73 -10.00 -1.72
CA ILE A 5 0.05 -8.77 -1.34
C ILE A 5 -1.35 -9.09 -0.85
N LEU A 6 -1.64 -8.71 0.38
CA LEU A 6 -2.94 -8.90 1.00
C LEU A 6 -3.55 -7.55 1.33
N TYR A 7 -4.88 -7.46 1.31
CA TYR A 7 -5.61 -6.23 1.59
C TYR A 7 -6.55 -6.42 2.76
N GLU A 8 -6.49 -5.53 3.73
CA GLU A 8 -7.49 -5.51 4.79
C GLU A 8 -8.82 -5.00 4.24
N LYS A 9 -9.91 -5.35 4.91
CA LYS A 9 -11.26 -4.94 4.50
C LYS A 9 -11.37 -3.44 4.28
N ALA A 10 -10.81 -2.67 5.20
CA ALA A 10 -10.84 -1.22 5.11
C ALA A 10 -10.14 -0.71 3.86
N ALA A 11 -9.04 -1.36 3.48
CA ALA A 11 -8.30 -0.99 2.28
C ALA A 11 -9.12 -1.27 1.02
N VAL A 12 -9.77 -2.43 0.98
CA VAL A 12 -10.63 -2.79 -0.16
C VAL A 12 -11.77 -1.79 -0.31
N LYS A 13 -12.42 -1.45 0.79
CA LYS A 13 -13.51 -0.48 0.76
C LYS A 13 -13.04 0.89 0.30
N PHE A 14 -11.89 1.32 0.80
CA PHE A 14 -11.31 2.59 0.39
C PHE A 14 -11.05 2.62 -1.11
N LEU A 15 -10.41 1.58 -1.63
CA LEU A 15 -10.08 1.51 -3.05
C LEU A 15 -11.32 1.52 -3.94
N LYS A 16 -12.34 0.78 -3.55
CA LYS A 16 -13.57 0.69 -4.33
C LYS A 16 -14.32 2.01 -4.44
N LYS A 17 -14.09 2.93 -3.51
CA LYS A 17 -14.72 4.24 -3.53
C LYS A 17 -14.02 5.23 -4.45
N GLN A 18 -12.81 4.90 -4.91
CA GLN A 18 -12.06 5.81 -5.76
C GLN A 18 -12.45 5.67 -7.22
N PRO A 19 -12.30 6.74 -8.01
CA PRO A 19 -12.50 6.64 -9.46
C PRO A 19 -11.61 5.56 -10.06
N GLU A 20 -12.07 4.91 -11.10
CA GLU A 20 -11.38 3.78 -11.70
C GLU A 20 -9.93 4.09 -12.06
N GLU A 21 -9.68 5.27 -12.61
CA GLU A 21 -8.33 5.68 -12.96
C GLU A 21 -7.42 5.78 -11.74
N GLN A 22 -7.95 6.29 -10.64
CA GLN A 22 -7.17 6.40 -9.41
C GLN A 22 -6.93 5.02 -8.81
N GLN A 23 -7.92 4.13 -8.89
CA GLN A 23 -7.74 2.75 -8.43
C GLN A 23 -6.56 2.11 -9.16
N ARG A 24 -6.51 2.26 -10.47
CA ARG A 24 -5.43 1.69 -11.27
C ARG A 24 -4.07 2.23 -10.86
N ARG A 25 -3.97 3.55 -10.68
CA ARG A 25 -2.72 4.18 -10.27
C ARG A 25 -2.25 3.67 -8.92
N ILE A 26 -3.17 3.57 -7.97
CA ILE A 26 -2.85 3.08 -6.63
C ILE A 26 -2.41 1.62 -6.69
N MET A 27 -3.14 0.79 -7.43
CA MET A 27 -2.81 -0.62 -7.56
C MET A 27 -1.44 -0.84 -8.20
N GLU A 28 -1.12 -0.07 -9.24
CA GLU A 28 0.20 -0.15 -9.88
C GLU A 28 1.30 0.20 -8.89
N ALA A 29 1.09 1.25 -8.09
CA ALA A 29 2.07 1.66 -7.10
C ALA A 29 2.25 0.59 -6.01
N ILE A 30 1.16 -0.04 -5.59
CA ILE A 30 1.20 -1.12 -4.60
C ILE A 30 1.98 -2.32 -5.15
N HIS A 31 1.74 -2.67 -6.41
CA HIS A 31 2.42 -3.81 -7.02
C HIS A 31 3.93 -3.59 -7.20
N ALA A 32 4.38 -2.35 -7.16
CA ALA A 32 5.81 -2.03 -7.22
C ALA A 32 6.48 -2.09 -5.85
N LEU A 33 5.71 -2.26 -4.78
CA LEU A 33 6.25 -2.36 -3.43
C LEU A 33 6.94 -3.71 -3.23
N PRO A 34 7.90 -3.76 -2.32
CA PRO A 34 8.47 -2.65 -1.54
C PRO A 34 9.62 -1.92 -2.25
N GLU A 35 9.92 -2.26 -3.48
CA GLU A 35 11.12 -1.80 -4.18
C GLU A 35 11.02 -0.36 -4.71
N ARG A 36 9.83 0.07 -5.12
CA ARG A 36 9.63 1.39 -5.72
C ARG A 36 8.46 2.13 -5.08
N GLY A 37 8.56 3.44 -5.11
CA GLY A 37 7.50 4.31 -4.65
C GLY A 37 8.01 5.36 -3.68
N ASP A 38 7.14 6.31 -3.35
CA ASP A 38 7.42 7.32 -2.34
C ASP A 38 7.09 6.70 -0.99
N ILE A 39 8.07 5.99 -0.42
CA ILE A 39 7.90 5.15 0.75
C ILE A 39 8.59 5.78 1.95
N LYS A 40 7.91 5.80 3.08
CA LYS A 40 8.47 6.28 4.32
C LYS A 40 8.03 5.40 5.47
N GLN A 41 8.98 4.98 6.31
CA GLN A 41 8.66 4.24 7.52
C GLN A 41 8.02 5.19 8.53
N LEU A 42 6.94 4.73 9.17
CA LEU A 42 6.25 5.54 10.15
C LEU A 42 7.02 5.59 11.46
N LYS A 43 7.16 6.81 11.98
CA LYS A 43 7.90 7.04 13.21
C LYS A 43 7.23 6.33 14.38
N GLY A 44 8.02 5.57 15.14
CA GLY A 44 7.52 4.81 16.29
C GLY A 44 6.86 3.48 15.94
N HIS A 45 6.80 3.12 14.66
CA HIS A 45 6.18 1.88 14.20
C HIS A 45 7.08 1.22 13.16
N ALA A 46 7.99 0.39 13.63
CA ALA A 46 9.02 -0.21 12.76
C ALA A 46 8.42 -1.04 11.62
N GLU A 47 7.24 -1.63 11.83
CA GLU A 47 6.58 -2.49 10.86
C GLU A 47 5.62 -1.75 9.92
N LEU A 48 5.38 -0.47 10.17
CA LEU A 48 4.43 0.30 9.37
C LEU A 48 5.15 1.24 8.39
N PHE A 49 4.65 1.25 7.17
CA PHE A 49 5.18 2.09 6.11
C PHE A 49 4.06 2.86 5.43
N ARG A 50 4.42 4.00 4.86
CA ARG A 50 3.49 4.81 4.09
C ARG A 50 3.96 4.85 2.65
N LEU A 51 3.05 4.56 1.73
CA LEU A 51 3.24 4.75 0.31
C LEU A 51 2.40 5.94 -0.13
N ARG A 52 3.01 6.93 -0.73
CA ARG A 52 2.31 8.10 -1.23
C ARG A 52 2.09 7.97 -2.73
N VAL A 53 0.82 8.10 -3.15
CA VAL A 53 0.43 8.04 -4.55
C VAL A 53 -0.42 9.27 -4.83
N GLY A 54 0.17 10.30 -5.43
CA GLY A 54 -0.53 11.56 -5.62
C GLY A 54 -0.95 12.15 -4.29
N SER A 55 -2.25 12.37 -4.11
CA SER A 55 -2.80 12.88 -2.85
C SER A 55 -3.19 11.76 -1.88
N TYR A 56 -2.99 10.51 -2.26
CA TYR A 56 -3.35 9.36 -1.43
C TYR A 56 -2.18 8.90 -0.58
N ARG A 57 -2.51 8.40 0.61
CA ARG A 57 -1.54 7.77 1.51
C ARG A 57 -2.01 6.35 1.77
N ILE A 58 -1.14 5.41 1.45
CA ILE A 58 -1.43 3.98 1.62
C ILE A 58 -0.54 3.46 2.72
N ILE A 59 -1.14 2.92 3.77
CA ILE A 59 -0.39 2.34 4.88
C ILE A 59 -0.30 0.84 4.67
N TYR A 60 0.89 0.30 4.83
CA TYR A 60 1.08 -1.14 4.67
C TYR A 60 2.13 -1.66 5.64
N THR A 61 2.11 -2.97 5.85
CA THR A 61 3.11 -3.66 6.67
C THR A 61 3.82 -4.70 5.82
N VAL A 62 5.05 -5.02 6.18
CA VAL A 62 5.81 -6.07 5.50
C VAL A 62 6.28 -7.06 6.56
N ASP A 63 5.98 -8.34 6.35
CA ASP A 63 6.35 -9.39 7.29
C ASP A 63 6.49 -10.72 6.57
N HIS A 64 7.67 -11.33 6.65
CA HIS A 64 7.95 -12.68 6.11
C HIS A 64 7.41 -12.92 4.70
N GLY A 65 7.72 -12.02 3.77
CA GLY A 65 7.30 -12.15 2.38
C GLY A 65 5.85 -11.77 2.12
N LYS A 66 5.15 -11.28 3.12
CA LYS A 66 3.78 -10.79 2.98
C LYS A 66 3.75 -9.28 3.12
N LEU A 67 2.99 -8.64 2.25
CA LEU A 67 2.78 -7.20 2.29
C LEU A 67 1.28 -6.97 2.48
N VAL A 68 0.91 -6.40 3.63
CA VAL A 68 -0.50 -6.20 3.96
C VAL A 68 -0.84 -4.72 3.86
N VAL A 69 -1.80 -4.41 2.97
CA VAL A 69 -2.26 -3.04 2.77
C VAL A 69 -3.37 -2.74 3.76
N CYS A 70 -3.14 -1.77 4.61
CA CYS A 70 -4.08 -1.41 5.68
C CYS A 70 -5.00 -0.25 5.31
N VAL A 71 -4.50 0.73 4.67
CA VAL A 71 -5.17 1.87 4.01
C VAL A 71 -4.20 3.03 3.83
#